data_3e69e03a016c6d794ff35f6983933a8a
#
_entry.id   3e69e03a016c6d794ff35f6983933a8a
#
_cell.length_a   1.000
_cell.length_b   1.000
_cell.length_c   1.000
_cell.angle_alpha   90.00
_cell.angle_beta   90.00
_cell.angle_gamma   90.00
#
_symmetry.space_group_name_H-M   'P 1'
#
loop_
_entity.id
_entity.type
_entity.pdbx_description
1 polymer ?
#
loop_
_entity_poly.entity_id
_entity_poly.type
_entity_poly.pdbx_seq_one_letter_code
_entity_poly.pdbx_strand_id
1 'polypeptide(L)'
;ILIKIKHLLFASGNMLLLWVFYNFTFFMLVACSHREQVYSLETEIMISADWSRSGLNEKEQDYGATTVFYPTDGSSPIMVLMGDRTYKTVYLKEGRYDVVLFNRSFDDFGNLGFRGEDAYRTLEAHATNVVTKNVPSTEIIIMDSPDELAADCMESFEVTPGMSGNYSSGMTNWGSKKIDGSKNGCQLCFLPQKLTQKITVKIRIKGMNNIRNATCKLDGIAESVFLASGQISEKTVAQEFC
;
A
#
# COMPACT_ATOMS: atom_id res chain seq x y z
N ILE A 1 -34.90 -50.75 59.61
CA ILE A 1 -33.80 -49.79 59.72
C ILE A 1 -33.02 -49.70 58.36
N LEU A 2 -32.70 -50.81 57.70
CA LEU A 2 -31.93 -50.82 56.42
C LEU A 2 -32.65 -50.11 55.25
N ILE A 3 -33.97 -50.17 55.18
CA ILE A 3 -34.76 -49.54 54.10
C ILE A 3 -34.78 -48.02 54.22
N LYS A 4 -34.81 -47.45 55.43
CA LYS A 4 -34.74 -46.00 55.64
C LYS A 4 -33.39 -45.40 55.26
N ILE A 5 -32.31 -46.14 55.44
CA ILE A 5 -30.98 -45.69 55.11
C ILE A 5 -30.78 -45.67 53.58
N LYS A 6 -31.33 -46.62 52.80
CA LYS A 6 -31.32 -46.61 51.34
C LYS A 6 -32.09 -45.42 50.76
N HIS A 7 -33.23 -45.07 51.33
CA HIS A 7 -33.96 -43.89 50.86
C HIS A 7 -33.25 -42.57 51.15
N LEU A 8 -32.56 -42.47 52.28
CA LEU A 8 -31.81 -41.27 52.63
C LEU A 8 -30.60 -41.07 51.71
N LEU A 9 -29.90 -42.16 51.40
CA LEU A 9 -28.74 -42.16 50.47
C LEU A 9 -29.16 -41.85 49.03
N PHE A 10 -30.34 -42.32 48.59
CA PHE A 10 -30.86 -42.05 47.25
C PHE A 10 -31.32 -40.59 47.10
N ALA A 11 -31.92 -40.00 48.15
CA ALA A 11 -32.33 -38.61 48.21
C ALA A 11 -31.10 -37.66 48.20
N SER A 12 -30.04 -38.00 48.93
CA SER A 12 -28.82 -37.19 48.98
C SER A 12 -28.04 -37.24 47.65
N GLY A 13 -28.01 -38.41 46.97
CA GLY A 13 -27.35 -38.56 45.67
C GLY A 13 -28.03 -37.76 44.57
N ASN A 14 -29.38 -37.72 44.54
CA ASN A 14 -30.16 -36.91 43.62
C ASN A 14 -29.98 -35.41 43.88
N MET A 15 -29.85 -34.99 45.12
CA MET A 15 -29.65 -33.59 45.49
C MET A 15 -28.22 -33.11 45.07
N LEU A 16 -27.25 -33.98 45.20
CA LEU A 16 -25.86 -33.67 44.74
C LEU A 16 -25.79 -33.55 43.21
N LEU A 17 -26.48 -34.43 42.48
CA LEU A 17 -26.57 -34.41 41.04
C LEU A 17 -27.27 -33.13 40.53
N LEU A 18 -28.37 -32.73 41.16
CA LEU A 18 -29.08 -31.49 40.89
C LEU A 18 -28.21 -30.27 41.16
N TRP A 19 -27.42 -30.28 42.22
CA TRP A 19 -26.52 -29.18 42.57
C TRP A 19 -25.37 -29.06 41.55
N VAL A 20 -24.79 -30.17 41.11
CA VAL A 20 -23.76 -30.21 40.07
C VAL A 20 -24.33 -29.71 38.73
N PHE A 21 -25.55 -30.17 38.39
CA PHE A 21 -26.21 -29.74 37.13
C PHE A 21 -26.53 -28.25 37.15
N TYR A 22 -26.98 -27.71 38.29
CA TYR A 22 -27.24 -26.27 38.43
C TYR A 22 -25.97 -25.44 38.32
N ASN A 23 -24.88 -25.85 38.94
CA ASN A 23 -23.60 -25.15 38.80
C ASN A 23 -23.05 -25.25 37.38
N PHE A 24 -23.18 -26.38 36.69
CA PHE A 24 -22.76 -26.57 35.33
C PHE A 24 -23.56 -25.69 34.35
N THR A 25 -24.86 -25.60 34.50
CA THR A 25 -25.72 -24.70 33.70
C THR A 25 -25.43 -23.23 34.00
N PHE A 26 -25.16 -22.87 35.25
CA PHE A 26 -24.76 -21.52 35.62
C PHE A 26 -23.39 -21.15 34.99
N PHE A 27 -22.43 -22.04 34.99
CA PHE A 27 -21.13 -21.86 34.35
C PHE A 27 -21.26 -21.71 32.82
N MET A 28 -22.15 -22.47 32.18
CA MET A 28 -22.40 -22.35 30.74
C MET A 28 -23.08 -21.02 30.39
N LEU A 29 -23.93 -20.48 31.25
CA LEU A 29 -24.58 -19.17 31.03
C LEU A 29 -23.59 -17.99 31.19
N VAL A 30 -22.60 -18.12 32.07
CA VAL A 30 -21.57 -17.08 32.29
C VAL A 30 -20.45 -17.16 31.24
N ALA A 31 -20.24 -18.33 30.63
CA ALA A 31 -19.23 -18.50 29.57
C ALA A 31 -19.62 -17.87 28.24
N CYS A 32 -20.87 -17.47 28.02
CA CYS A 32 -21.26 -16.58 26.95
C CYS A 32 -20.87 -15.14 27.31
N SER A 33 -19.57 -14.86 27.40
CA SER A 33 -19.10 -13.48 27.35
C SER A 33 -19.53 -12.91 25.99
N HIS A 34 -20.38 -11.91 26.01
CA HIS A 34 -20.60 -11.07 24.84
C HIS A 34 -19.24 -10.54 24.38
N ARG A 35 -18.69 -11.16 23.34
CA ARG A 35 -17.68 -10.47 22.55
C ARG A 35 -18.41 -9.25 22.00
N GLU A 36 -18.00 -8.07 22.41
CA GLU A 36 -18.37 -6.86 21.70
C GLU A 36 -17.94 -7.07 20.25
N GLN A 37 -18.93 -7.27 19.40
CA GLN A 37 -18.68 -7.29 17.96
C GLN A 37 -18.42 -5.84 17.57
N VAL A 38 -17.16 -5.46 17.52
CA VAL A 38 -16.75 -4.20 16.92
C VAL A 38 -16.99 -4.38 15.42
N TYR A 39 -18.13 -3.89 14.94
CA TYR A 39 -18.39 -3.76 13.52
C TYR A 39 -17.54 -2.59 13.02
N SER A 40 -16.38 -2.86 12.47
CA SER A 40 -15.69 -1.87 11.68
C SER A 40 -16.39 -1.81 10.33
N LEU A 41 -17.12 -0.75 10.08
CA LEU A 41 -17.73 -0.50 8.77
C LEU A 41 -16.59 -0.14 7.80
N GLU A 42 -16.39 -0.98 6.82
CA GLU A 42 -15.46 -0.74 5.73
C GLU A 42 -16.24 -0.43 4.46
N THR A 43 -15.79 0.57 3.75
CA THR A 43 -16.38 1.02 2.50
C THR A 43 -15.60 0.44 1.33
N GLU A 44 -16.29 -0.08 0.35
CA GLU A 44 -15.71 -0.55 -0.88
C GLU A 44 -15.30 0.63 -1.76
N ILE A 45 -14.01 0.77 -2.00
CA ILE A 45 -13.40 1.83 -2.80
C ILE A 45 -12.79 1.22 -4.06
N MET A 46 -13.17 1.76 -5.20
CA MET A 46 -12.65 1.35 -6.50
C MET A 46 -11.51 2.28 -6.92
N ILE A 47 -10.34 1.69 -7.14
CA ILE A 47 -9.16 2.35 -7.67
C ILE A 47 -9.08 2.08 -9.17
N SER A 48 -8.81 3.11 -9.96
CA SER A 48 -8.51 3.01 -11.38
C SER A 48 -7.29 3.84 -11.72
N ALA A 49 -6.40 3.30 -12.56
CA ALA A 49 -5.21 4.01 -13.00
C ALA A 49 -5.08 3.96 -14.53
N ASP A 50 -4.99 5.13 -15.14
CA ASP A 50 -4.73 5.30 -16.57
C ASP A 50 -3.24 5.59 -16.79
N TRP A 51 -2.52 4.60 -17.31
CA TRP A 51 -1.07 4.67 -17.53
C TRP A 51 -0.68 5.30 -18.88
N SER A 52 -1.63 5.84 -19.63
CA SER A 52 -1.37 6.40 -20.96
C SER A 52 -0.34 7.54 -20.98
N ARG A 53 -0.22 8.26 -19.87
CA ARG A 53 0.76 9.37 -19.69
C ARG A 53 2.01 8.99 -18.93
N SER A 54 2.12 7.75 -18.47
CA SER A 54 3.26 7.31 -17.66
C SER A 54 4.58 7.28 -18.44
N GLY A 55 4.53 7.15 -19.77
CA GLY A 55 5.72 7.02 -20.60
C GLY A 55 6.60 5.80 -20.27
N LEU A 56 6.04 4.81 -19.58
CA LEU A 56 6.70 3.57 -19.24
C LEU A 56 6.87 2.68 -20.48
N ASN A 57 7.92 1.86 -20.46
CA ASN A 57 8.15 0.87 -21.52
C ASN A 57 7.08 -0.23 -21.51
N GLU A 58 6.91 -0.91 -22.65
CA GLU A 58 5.97 -2.04 -22.79
C GLU A 58 6.23 -3.17 -21.76
N LYS A 59 7.49 -3.41 -21.42
CA LYS A 59 7.88 -4.40 -20.40
C LYS A 59 7.32 -4.11 -19.01
N GLU A 60 7.02 -2.86 -18.72
CA GLU A 60 6.39 -2.45 -17.46
C GLU A 60 4.94 -2.92 -17.34
N GLN A 61 4.33 -3.38 -18.44
CA GLN A 61 2.97 -3.93 -18.44
C GLN A 61 2.88 -5.29 -17.73
N ASP A 62 4.00 -6.00 -17.62
CA ASP A 62 4.08 -7.30 -16.94
C ASP A 62 4.06 -7.16 -15.41
N TYR A 63 4.31 -5.96 -14.89
CA TYR A 63 4.28 -5.66 -13.47
C TYR A 63 2.92 -5.08 -13.06
N GLY A 64 2.53 -5.34 -11.80
CA GLY A 64 1.38 -4.69 -11.18
C GLY A 64 1.62 -3.22 -10.83
N ALA A 65 0.87 -2.74 -9.88
CA ALA A 65 1.06 -1.42 -9.27
C ALA A 65 0.85 -1.52 -7.75
N THR A 66 1.33 -0.53 -7.03
CA THR A 66 1.10 -0.39 -5.59
C THR A 66 0.36 0.88 -5.31
N THR A 67 -0.67 0.78 -4.46
CA THR A 67 -1.35 1.94 -3.89
C THR A 67 -1.12 1.94 -2.39
N VAL A 68 -0.65 3.04 -1.83
CA VAL A 68 -0.44 3.22 -0.40
C VAL A 68 -1.39 4.29 0.11
N PHE A 69 -2.18 3.95 1.11
CA PHE A 69 -3.09 4.86 1.79
C PHE A 69 -2.47 5.25 3.13
N TYR A 70 -2.32 6.53 3.35
CA TYR A 70 -1.81 7.12 4.58
C TYR A 70 -2.96 7.77 5.34
N PRO A 71 -3.48 7.11 6.42
CA PRO A 71 -4.52 7.71 7.25
C PRO A 71 -4.03 9.01 7.90
N THR A 72 -4.83 10.07 7.84
CA THR A 72 -4.45 11.36 8.44
C THR A 72 -4.60 11.40 9.96
N ASP A 73 -5.14 10.34 10.55
CA ASP A 73 -5.27 10.17 12.01
C ASP A 73 -4.00 9.63 12.69
N GLY A 74 -2.94 9.37 11.90
CA GLY A 74 -1.67 8.83 12.38
C GLY A 74 -1.64 7.30 12.52
N SER A 75 -2.66 6.59 12.04
CA SER A 75 -2.63 5.13 11.93
C SER A 75 -1.59 4.69 10.88
N SER A 76 -1.18 3.42 10.96
CA SER A 76 -0.22 2.84 10.00
C SER A 76 -0.72 2.87 8.57
N PRO A 77 0.16 3.09 7.58
CA PRO A 77 -0.19 3.05 6.18
C PRO A 77 -0.80 1.69 5.77
N ILE A 78 -1.72 1.74 4.81
CA ILE A 78 -2.35 0.55 4.22
C ILE A 78 -1.81 0.39 2.80
N MET A 79 -1.04 -0.67 2.58
CA MET A 79 -0.49 -1.00 1.27
C MET A 79 -1.39 -1.98 0.54
N VAL A 80 -1.69 -1.69 -0.72
CA VAL A 80 -2.51 -2.51 -1.60
C VAL A 80 -1.75 -2.81 -2.88
N LEU A 81 -1.43 -4.08 -3.09
CA LEU A 81 -0.83 -4.55 -4.34
C LEU A 81 -1.94 -4.76 -5.38
N MET A 82 -1.79 -4.13 -6.53
CA MET A 82 -2.68 -4.22 -7.66
C MET A 82 -2.06 -5.17 -8.70
N GLY A 83 -2.53 -6.42 -8.74
CA GLY A 83 -2.07 -7.38 -9.75
C GLY A 83 -2.44 -6.94 -11.16
N ASP A 84 -3.67 -6.45 -11.36
CA ASP A 84 -4.03 -5.66 -12.52
C ASP A 84 -3.72 -4.20 -12.20
N ARG A 85 -2.69 -3.65 -12.86
CA ARG A 85 -2.22 -2.29 -12.61
C ARG A 85 -3.25 -1.20 -12.94
N THR A 86 -4.32 -1.55 -13.67
CA THR A 86 -5.32 -0.58 -14.12
C THR A 86 -6.50 -0.46 -13.16
N TYR A 87 -6.75 -1.50 -12.36
CA TYR A 87 -7.97 -1.57 -11.57
C TYR A 87 -7.81 -2.43 -10.31
N LYS A 88 -8.37 -1.96 -9.19
CA LYS A 88 -8.45 -2.71 -7.93
C LYS A 88 -9.58 -2.19 -7.04
N THR A 89 -10.23 -3.10 -6.32
CA THR A 89 -11.13 -2.78 -5.23
C THR A 89 -10.42 -2.97 -3.89
N VAL A 90 -10.61 -2.02 -2.98
CA VAL A 90 -10.07 -2.03 -1.60
C VAL A 90 -11.19 -1.68 -0.63
N TYR A 91 -11.08 -2.19 0.59
CA TYR A 91 -12.01 -1.90 1.67
C TYR A 91 -11.32 -0.98 2.68
N LEU A 92 -11.88 0.22 2.87
CA LEU A 92 -11.32 1.23 3.77
C LEU A 92 -12.33 1.61 4.85
N LYS A 93 -11.83 1.87 6.04
CA LYS A 93 -12.62 2.47 7.12
C LYS A 93 -12.96 3.91 6.80
N GLU A 94 -14.03 4.42 7.45
CA GLU A 94 -14.31 5.85 7.45
C GLU A 94 -13.10 6.64 7.94
N GLY A 95 -12.75 7.71 7.24
CA GLY A 95 -11.60 8.53 7.56
C GLY A 95 -11.08 9.30 6.36
N ARG A 96 -10.00 10.02 6.59
CA ARG A 96 -9.32 10.80 5.55
C ARG A 96 -7.94 10.20 5.28
N TYR A 97 -7.60 10.09 4.00
CA TYR A 97 -6.39 9.44 3.53
C TYR A 97 -5.65 10.30 2.52
N ASP A 98 -4.34 10.36 2.64
CA ASP A 98 -3.47 10.76 1.54
C ASP A 98 -3.03 9.49 0.80
N VAL A 99 -3.02 9.50 -0.53
CA VAL A 99 -2.87 8.29 -1.34
C VAL A 99 -1.77 8.49 -2.37
N VAL A 100 -0.90 7.49 -2.48
CA VAL A 100 0.12 7.42 -3.54
C VAL A 100 -0.08 6.14 -4.33
N LEU A 101 -0.04 6.23 -5.65
CA LEU A 101 -0.05 5.08 -6.55
C LEU A 101 1.21 5.13 -7.42
N PHE A 102 1.90 4.00 -7.58
CA PHE A 102 3.06 3.86 -8.45
C PHE A 102 3.13 2.48 -9.09
N ASN A 103 3.94 2.35 -10.17
CA ASN A 103 4.15 1.08 -10.87
C ASN A 103 5.00 0.12 -10.02
N ARG A 104 4.76 -1.19 -10.18
CA ARG A 104 5.41 -2.31 -9.49
C ARG A 104 5.12 -2.37 -7.98
N SER A 105 5.62 -3.40 -7.30
CA SER A 105 5.75 -3.45 -5.85
C SER A 105 7.09 -2.85 -5.40
N PHE A 106 7.25 -2.55 -4.14
CA PHE A 106 8.52 -2.03 -3.59
C PHE A 106 9.70 -2.98 -3.86
N ASP A 107 9.47 -4.29 -3.83
CA ASP A 107 10.50 -5.33 -3.98
C ASP A 107 10.82 -5.66 -5.45
N ASP A 108 10.00 -5.22 -6.40
CA ASP A 108 10.18 -5.51 -7.83
C ASP A 108 11.17 -4.56 -8.53
N PHE A 109 11.62 -3.53 -7.83
CA PHE A 109 12.64 -2.61 -8.33
C PHE A 109 14.05 -3.18 -8.08
N GLY A 110 14.89 -3.20 -9.11
CA GLY A 110 16.27 -3.66 -9.01
C GLY A 110 17.24 -2.55 -8.60
N ASN A 111 17.07 -1.37 -9.18
CA ASN A 111 17.96 -0.23 -9.02
C ASN A 111 17.31 0.99 -8.33
N LEU A 112 16.13 0.81 -7.78
CA LEU A 112 15.45 1.78 -6.93
C LEU A 112 15.12 1.15 -5.59
N GLY A 113 15.30 1.90 -4.51
CA GLY A 113 14.80 1.60 -3.18
C GLY A 113 13.87 2.70 -2.70
N PHE A 114 13.18 2.42 -1.64
CA PHE A 114 12.26 3.38 -1.03
C PHE A 114 12.68 3.63 0.41
N ARG A 115 12.38 4.81 0.90
CA ARG A 115 12.56 5.22 2.31
C ARG A 115 11.48 6.18 2.72
N GLY A 116 11.25 6.30 4.04
CA GLY A 116 10.20 7.16 4.58
C GLY A 116 8.80 6.66 4.29
N GLU A 117 8.61 5.33 4.19
CA GLU A 117 7.37 4.66 3.82
C GLU A 117 6.24 4.86 4.84
N ASP A 118 6.59 5.28 6.06
CA ASP A 118 5.63 5.44 7.16
C ASP A 118 4.72 6.68 7.01
N ALA A 119 5.09 7.64 6.14
CA ALA A 119 4.31 8.85 5.97
C ALA A 119 4.29 9.33 4.51
N TYR A 120 3.13 9.86 4.09
CA TYR A 120 2.86 10.34 2.74
C TYR A 120 3.93 11.30 2.19
N ARG A 121 4.33 12.29 3.00
CA ARG A 121 5.26 13.34 2.56
C ARG A 121 6.72 12.90 2.57
N THR A 122 7.05 11.81 3.24
CA THR A 122 8.43 11.30 3.37
C THR A 122 8.70 10.12 2.46
N LEU A 123 7.69 9.59 1.76
CA LEU A 123 7.88 8.51 0.82
C LEU A 123 8.75 8.98 -0.35
N GLU A 124 9.95 8.43 -0.43
CA GLU A 124 11.01 8.84 -1.34
C GLU A 124 11.58 7.62 -2.06
N ALA A 125 11.68 7.70 -3.38
CA ALA A 125 12.40 6.73 -4.19
C ALA A 125 13.84 7.20 -4.40
N HIS A 126 14.80 6.32 -4.12
CA HIS A 126 16.23 6.64 -4.22
C HIS A 126 17.01 5.57 -4.98
N ALA A 127 18.16 5.93 -5.52
CA ALA A 127 19.06 4.97 -6.15
C ALA A 127 19.63 3.98 -5.12
N THR A 128 19.66 2.68 -5.48
CA THR A 128 20.17 1.62 -4.59
C THR A 128 21.61 1.24 -4.85
N ASN A 129 22.02 1.00 -6.07
CA ASN A 129 23.34 0.50 -6.41
C ASN A 129 24.37 1.64 -6.50
N VAL A 130 24.71 2.21 -5.36
CA VAL A 130 25.61 3.35 -5.25
C VAL A 130 27.02 2.87 -4.96
N VAL A 131 27.98 3.19 -5.84
CA VAL A 131 29.41 2.95 -5.63
C VAL A 131 30.10 4.28 -5.34
N THR A 132 30.81 4.34 -4.20
CA THR A 132 31.64 5.51 -3.87
C THR A 132 33.04 5.33 -4.46
N LYS A 133 33.43 6.22 -5.37
CA LYS A 133 34.81 6.29 -5.85
C LYS A 133 35.54 7.45 -5.16
N ASN A 134 36.58 7.12 -4.40
CA ASN A 134 37.48 8.11 -3.84
C ASN A 134 38.42 8.61 -4.94
N VAL A 135 38.18 9.81 -5.43
CA VAL A 135 39.14 10.52 -6.29
C VAL A 135 39.90 11.50 -5.40
N PRO A 136 41.24 11.67 -5.60
CA PRO A 136 41.99 12.65 -4.77
C PRO A 136 41.31 14.02 -4.83
N SER A 137 40.76 14.47 -3.73
CA SER A 137 40.00 15.72 -3.48
C SER A 137 38.49 15.72 -3.59
N THR A 138 37.81 14.67 -4.07
CA THR A 138 36.34 14.71 -4.16
C THR A 138 35.75 13.29 -4.06
N GLU A 139 34.83 13.09 -3.16
CA GLU A 139 34.05 11.87 -3.09
C GLU A 139 32.95 11.94 -4.17
N ILE A 140 32.95 11.00 -5.09
CA ILE A 140 31.96 10.93 -6.16
C ILE A 140 31.12 9.68 -5.94
N ILE A 141 29.83 9.88 -5.79
CA ILE A 141 28.86 8.80 -5.68
C ILE A 141 28.35 8.47 -7.08
N ILE A 142 28.57 7.23 -7.51
CA ILE A 142 28.16 6.75 -8.82
C ILE A 142 26.99 5.78 -8.63
N MET A 143 25.93 5.97 -9.40
CA MET A 143 24.76 5.09 -9.41
C MET A 143 24.57 4.44 -10.78
N ASP A 144 23.91 3.30 -10.78
CA ASP A 144 23.40 2.68 -11.99
C ASP A 144 22.14 3.42 -12.49
N SER A 145 21.73 3.11 -13.72
CA SER A 145 20.47 3.63 -14.26
C SER A 145 19.32 3.15 -13.39
N PRO A 146 18.51 4.06 -12.82
CA PRO A 146 17.34 3.66 -12.05
C PRO A 146 16.31 2.97 -12.95
N ASP A 147 15.50 2.09 -12.33
CA ASP A 147 14.32 1.55 -12.98
C ASP A 147 13.33 2.66 -13.36
N GLU A 148 12.45 2.37 -14.29
CA GLU A 148 11.40 3.31 -14.67
C GLU A 148 10.37 3.41 -13.55
N LEU A 149 10.15 4.63 -13.07
CA LEU A 149 9.18 4.96 -12.03
C LEU A 149 8.17 5.97 -12.57
N ALA A 150 6.90 5.65 -12.39
CA ALA A 150 5.79 6.56 -12.62
C ALA A 150 4.84 6.49 -11.43
N ALA A 151 4.38 7.65 -10.98
CA ALA A 151 3.49 7.75 -9.82
C ALA A 151 2.44 8.84 -10.04
N ASP A 152 1.40 8.75 -9.25
CA ASP A 152 0.39 9.78 -9.05
C ASP A 152 -0.06 9.78 -7.60
N CYS A 153 -0.57 10.89 -7.11
CA CYS A 153 -0.96 11.07 -5.74
C CYS A 153 -2.27 11.85 -5.61
N MET A 154 -2.96 11.60 -4.52
CA MET A 154 -4.18 12.31 -4.15
C MET A 154 -4.14 12.63 -2.66
N GLU A 155 -4.29 13.90 -2.33
CA GLU A 155 -4.36 14.35 -0.93
C GLU A 155 -5.81 14.44 -0.45
N SER A 156 -6.00 14.16 0.83
CA SER A 156 -7.27 14.38 1.54
C SER A 156 -8.47 13.64 0.93
N PHE A 157 -8.27 12.43 0.42
CA PHE A 157 -9.38 11.57 0.03
C PHE A 157 -10.20 11.19 1.27
N GLU A 158 -11.48 11.48 1.26
CA GLU A 158 -12.36 11.25 2.41
C GLU A 158 -13.33 10.09 2.14
N VAL A 159 -13.22 9.06 2.99
CA VAL A 159 -14.18 7.95 3.04
C VAL A 159 -15.28 8.32 4.02
N THR A 160 -16.47 8.60 3.51
CA THR A 160 -17.63 9.02 4.33
C THR A 160 -18.60 7.87 4.57
N PRO A 161 -19.42 7.92 5.64
CA PRO A 161 -20.45 6.92 5.90
C PRO A 161 -21.44 6.75 4.74
N GLY A 162 -21.67 7.80 3.98
CA GLY A 162 -22.56 7.79 2.80
C GLY A 162 -22.05 6.94 1.65
N MET A 163 -20.73 6.70 1.58
CA MET A 163 -20.12 5.81 0.57
C MET A 163 -20.35 4.34 0.87
N SER A 164 -20.51 3.96 2.15
CA SER A 164 -20.73 2.57 2.58
C SER A 164 -22.09 2.01 2.17
N GLY A 165 -22.88 2.73 1.41
CA GLY A 165 -24.18 2.31 0.87
C GLY A 165 -25.10 1.62 1.86
N ASN A 166 -26.25 2.22 2.22
CA ASN A 166 -27.39 1.62 2.90
C ASN A 166 -27.51 1.69 4.43
N TYR A 167 -26.69 2.42 5.16
CA TYR A 167 -26.97 2.60 6.59
C TYR A 167 -27.74 3.88 6.91
N SER A 168 -27.99 4.74 5.96
CA SER A 168 -28.88 5.88 6.14
C SER A 168 -30.32 5.46 5.84
N SER A 169 -31.10 5.37 6.92
CA SER A 169 -32.55 5.25 6.92
C SER A 169 -33.15 3.96 6.40
N GLY A 170 -33.38 2.99 7.28
CA GLY A 170 -34.51 2.08 7.41
C GLY A 170 -35.41 1.75 6.23
N MET A 171 -34.91 1.62 5.02
CA MET A 171 -35.65 1.22 3.84
C MET A 171 -34.83 0.29 2.98
N THR A 172 -35.06 -0.95 3.18
CA THR A 172 -35.12 -2.03 2.19
C THR A 172 -34.94 -1.61 0.75
N ASN A 173 -33.72 -1.62 0.27
CA ASN A 173 -33.44 -1.92 -1.12
C ASN A 173 -32.07 -2.62 -1.20
N TRP A 174 -32.10 -3.92 -1.04
CA TRP A 174 -31.06 -4.83 -1.51
C TRP A 174 -31.07 -4.82 -3.03
N GLY A 175 -30.59 -3.76 -3.59
CA GLY A 175 -30.43 -3.61 -5.00
C GLY A 175 -29.39 -2.53 -5.19
N SER A 176 -28.23 -2.93 -5.71
CA SER A 176 -27.15 -2.05 -6.12
C SER A 176 -27.70 -0.76 -6.72
N LYS A 177 -27.81 0.27 -5.90
CA LYS A 177 -27.98 1.62 -6.40
C LYS A 177 -26.61 2.01 -6.95
N LYS A 178 -26.42 1.76 -8.26
CA LYS A 178 -25.37 2.45 -9.01
C LYS A 178 -25.47 3.91 -8.64
N ILE A 179 -24.39 4.46 -8.09
CA ILE A 179 -24.26 5.91 -7.95
C ILE A 179 -24.27 6.43 -9.37
N ASP A 180 -25.42 7.00 -9.74
CA ASP A 180 -25.68 7.53 -11.06
C ASP A 180 -24.80 8.78 -11.22
N GLY A 181 -23.84 8.74 -12.13
CA GLY A 181 -23.02 9.91 -12.48
C GLY A 181 -21.59 9.65 -12.91
N SER A 182 -20.97 8.54 -12.49
CA SER A 182 -19.66 8.18 -13.02
C SER A 182 -19.80 6.97 -13.94
N LYS A 183 -19.48 7.15 -15.20
CA LYS A 183 -19.56 6.10 -16.22
C LYS A 183 -18.72 4.85 -15.92
N ASN A 184 -17.93 4.82 -14.84
CA ASN A 184 -17.07 3.69 -14.49
C ASN A 184 -17.00 3.35 -13.00
N GLY A 185 -17.82 3.95 -12.12
CA GLY A 185 -17.81 3.61 -10.69
C GLY A 185 -16.47 3.87 -9.96
N CYS A 186 -15.53 4.56 -10.60
CA CYS A 186 -14.24 4.87 -10.03
C CYS A 186 -14.40 5.97 -8.97
N GLN A 187 -13.91 5.69 -7.76
CA GLN A 187 -13.87 6.66 -6.67
C GLN A 187 -12.49 7.30 -6.54
N LEU A 188 -11.43 6.54 -6.87
CA LEU A 188 -10.04 6.99 -6.93
C LEU A 188 -9.50 6.77 -8.33
N CYS A 189 -9.32 7.85 -9.10
CA CYS A 189 -8.81 7.80 -10.46
C CYS A 189 -7.45 8.45 -10.51
N PHE A 190 -6.44 7.67 -10.92
CA PHE A 190 -5.05 8.09 -11.03
C PHE A 190 -4.62 8.20 -12.49
N LEU A 191 -3.71 9.14 -12.76
CA LEU A 191 -3.08 9.35 -14.05
C LEU A 191 -1.54 9.42 -13.85
N PRO A 192 -0.88 8.28 -13.59
CA PRO A 192 0.54 8.27 -13.23
C PRO A 192 1.42 8.94 -14.27
N GLN A 193 2.35 9.76 -13.79
CA GLN A 193 3.33 10.46 -14.61
C GLN A 193 4.72 9.96 -14.29
N LYS A 194 5.57 9.93 -15.31
CA LYS A 194 6.94 9.44 -15.19
C LYS A 194 7.78 10.37 -14.31
N LEU A 195 8.39 9.82 -13.28
CA LEU A 195 9.30 10.50 -12.37
C LEU A 195 10.78 10.30 -12.79
N THR A 196 11.09 9.19 -13.46
CA THR A 196 12.41 8.94 -14.02
C THR A 196 12.51 9.40 -15.47
N GLN A 197 13.62 9.98 -15.89
CA GLN A 197 13.82 10.45 -17.25
C GLN A 197 14.96 9.73 -17.92
N LYS A 198 14.77 9.30 -19.17
CA LYS A 198 15.81 8.74 -20.01
C LYS A 198 16.48 9.85 -20.83
N ILE A 199 17.77 10.10 -20.58
CA ILE A 199 18.58 11.03 -21.32
C ILE A 199 19.38 10.26 -22.38
N THR A 200 19.26 10.64 -23.65
CA THR A 200 20.07 10.08 -24.71
C THR A 200 21.18 11.05 -25.07
N VAL A 201 22.43 10.67 -24.83
CA VAL A 201 23.60 11.48 -25.15
C VAL A 201 24.21 10.96 -26.44
N LYS A 202 24.40 11.82 -27.43
CA LYS A 202 25.11 11.52 -28.71
C LYS A 202 26.45 12.21 -28.71
N ILE A 203 27.53 11.42 -28.65
CA ILE A 203 28.91 11.91 -28.66
C ILE A 203 29.53 11.57 -30.00
N ARG A 204 30.05 12.58 -30.68
CA ARG A 204 30.79 12.39 -31.94
C ARG A 204 32.31 12.48 -31.66
N ILE A 205 33.00 11.36 -31.80
CA ILE A 205 34.42 11.26 -31.54
C ILE A 205 35.17 11.20 -32.90
N LYS A 206 36.19 12.05 -33.04
CA LYS A 206 37.15 11.99 -34.19
C LYS A 206 38.38 11.18 -33.76
N GLY A 207 38.94 10.38 -34.67
CA GLY A 207 40.17 9.59 -34.40
C GLY A 207 39.88 8.31 -33.61
N MET A 208 38.77 7.67 -33.85
CA MET A 208 38.28 6.51 -33.11
C MET A 208 39.20 5.29 -33.12
N ASN A 209 40.09 5.18 -34.15
CA ASN A 209 41.07 4.09 -34.28
C ASN A 209 42.12 4.07 -33.15
N ASN A 210 42.24 5.15 -32.39
CA ASN A 210 43.21 5.31 -31.30
C ASN A 210 42.56 5.14 -29.91
N ILE A 211 41.25 4.90 -29.85
CA ILE A 211 40.49 4.78 -28.60
C ILE A 211 40.10 3.31 -28.41
N ARG A 212 40.55 2.68 -27.31
CA ARG A 212 40.18 1.31 -26.95
C ARG A 212 38.94 1.24 -26.10
N ASN A 213 38.83 2.14 -25.11
CA ASN A 213 37.71 2.23 -24.22
C ASN A 213 37.36 3.70 -23.97
N ALA A 214 36.10 4.03 -23.93
CA ALA A 214 35.58 5.33 -23.52
C ALA A 214 34.50 5.14 -22.49
N THR A 215 34.65 5.76 -21.33
CA THR A 215 33.61 5.81 -20.30
C THR A 215 33.13 7.24 -20.19
N CYS A 216 31.86 7.44 -20.23
CA CYS A 216 31.23 8.74 -20.06
C CYS A 216 30.58 8.82 -18.68
N LYS A 217 30.54 10.03 -18.14
CA LYS A 217 29.95 10.31 -16.82
C LYS A 217 29.04 11.51 -16.91
N LEU A 218 27.87 11.38 -16.34
CA LEU A 218 26.90 12.47 -16.15
C LEU A 218 26.81 12.79 -14.66
N ASP A 219 27.23 14.00 -14.31
CA ASP A 219 27.19 14.51 -12.93
C ASP A 219 25.95 15.36 -12.69
N GLY A 220 25.62 15.57 -11.41
CA GLY A 220 24.54 16.48 -11.00
C GLY A 220 23.14 15.89 -11.14
N ILE A 221 23.03 14.57 -11.18
CA ILE A 221 21.76 13.87 -11.16
C ILE A 221 21.24 13.83 -9.73
N ALA A 222 19.97 14.12 -9.50
CA ALA A 222 19.36 13.96 -8.19
C ALA A 222 19.40 12.49 -7.74
N GLU A 223 19.79 12.24 -6.48
CA GLU A 223 19.83 10.89 -5.89
C GLU A 223 18.45 10.28 -5.76
N SER A 224 17.44 11.10 -5.49
CA SER A 224 16.11 10.63 -5.12
C SER A 224 15.01 11.62 -5.49
N VAL A 225 13.76 11.14 -5.43
CA VAL A 225 12.55 11.91 -5.68
C VAL A 225 11.47 11.55 -4.65
N PHE A 226 10.80 12.56 -4.10
CA PHE A 226 9.63 12.38 -3.24
C PHE A 226 8.40 12.11 -4.10
N LEU A 227 7.72 10.99 -3.85
CA LEU A 227 6.60 10.57 -4.71
C LEU A 227 5.41 11.52 -4.59
N ALA A 228 5.12 12.01 -3.39
CA ALA A 228 3.99 12.89 -3.13
C ALA A 228 4.08 14.25 -3.82
N SER A 229 5.29 14.81 -3.92
CA SER A 229 5.49 16.17 -4.45
C SER A 229 6.18 16.20 -5.81
N GLY A 230 6.81 15.10 -6.22
CA GLY A 230 7.71 15.07 -7.37
C GLY A 230 9.00 15.88 -7.14
N GLN A 231 9.24 16.37 -5.93
CA GLN A 231 10.42 17.15 -5.60
C GLN A 231 11.65 16.25 -5.55
N ILE A 232 12.71 16.66 -6.20
CA ILE A 232 14.01 15.97 -6.19
C ILE A 232 14.81 16.35 -4.96
N SER A 233 15.70 15.43 -4.49
CA SER A 233 16.62 15.71 -3.40
C SER A 233 17.70 16.73 -3.84
N GLU A 234 18.24 17.47 -2.87
CA GLU A 234 19.38 18.35 -3.09
C GLU A 234 20.69 17.56 -3.27
N LYS A 235 20.72 16.32 -2.79
CA LYS A 235 21.88 15.45 -2.94
C LYS A 235 22.00 14.97 -4.37
N THR A 236 23.17 15.18 -4.96
CA THR A 236 23.45 14.80 -6.33
C THR A 236 24.42 13.63 -6.41
N VAL A 237 24.28 12.86 -7.46
CA VAL A 237 25.08 11.69 -7.79
C VAL A 237 25.53 11.75 -9.24
N ALA A 238 26.40 10.84 -9.62
CA ALA A 238 26.83 10.68 -11.00
C ALA A 238 26.37 9.33 -11.56
N GLN A 239 26.18 9.27 -12.86
CA GLN A 239 25.92 8.04 -13.60
C GLN A 239 27.02 7.82 -14.62
N GLU A 240 27.62 6.61 -14.60
CA GLU A 240 28.57 6.20 -15.64
C GLU A 240 27.85 5.42 -16.75
N PHE A 241 28.23 5.63 -18.00
CA PHE A 241 27.71 4.91 -19.15
C PHE A 241 28.78 4.74 -20.23
N CYS A 242 28.64 3.70 -21.06
CA CYS A 242 29.55 3.35 -22.17
C CYS A 242 28.87 3.54 -23.52
#